data_42b4204090abee9cbcaaa59a7484c7f6
#
_entry.id   42b4204090abee9cbcaaa59a7484c7f6
#
_cell.length_a   1.000
_cell.length_b   1.000
_cell.length_c   1.000
_cell.angle_alpha   90.00
_cell.angle_beta   90.00
_cell.angle_gamma   90.00
#
_symmetry.space_group_name_H-M   'P 1'
#
loop_
_entity.id
_entity.type
_entity.pdbx_description
1 polymer ?
#
loop_
_entity_poly.entity_id
_entity_poly.type
_entity_poly.pdbx_seq_one_letter_code
_entity_poly.pdbx_strand_id
1 'polypeptide(L)'
;MNNHSPTIGTRLYAQLVSLALWQKTIWVLAALFLLQAHTAQAASDRGLLLEAQKDGQTVYLLGSIHLADKSFYPLREEIERAYKSSDALVVEADILAMESNAALQMQVMQESVYPPGEQLKDNVSPEVYGQLLEWLNQRQIPEASFSRLRPAIAMITLSLIEMQARGLDPKAGIDRHFLSQAHRNNTQILELESVLGQIQMLNSLDNPELYLQQTLEQLSDMDSFVPRITSAWKSGDQEKIYDLVIREGLDEHPEYGPLYELLFYKRNQDMAKKIQDLSGQHNTLFVVVGAGHLVGEKSITELLEQDGFTVKQI
;
A
#
# COMPACT_ATOMS: atom_id res chain seq x y z
N MET A 1 -33.65 82.43 18.08
CA MET A 1 -33.45 80.96 18.22
C MET A 1 -33.43 80.35 16.81
N ASN A 2 -32.26 80.17 16.21
CA ASN A 2 -32.15 79.61 14.86
C ASN A 2 -31.87 78.13 14.95
N ASN A 3 -32.89 77.32 14.68
CA ASN A 3 -32.74 75.87 14.46
C ASN A 3 -32.28 75.60 13.04
N HIS A 4 -30.99 75.32 12.81
CA HIS A 4 -30.50 74.76 11.57
C HIS A 4 -30.64 73.26 11.62
N SER A 5 -31.62 72.72 10.90
CA SER A 5 -31.72 71.30 10.58
C SER A 5 -30.62 70.95 9.55
N PRO A 6 -29.89 69.83 9.76
CA PRO A 6 -28.86 69.45 8.78
C PRO A 6 -29.44 69.09 7.44
N THR A 7 -28.83 69.62 6.35
CA THR A 7 -29.25 69.45 4.98
C THR A 7 -29.16 67.97 4.55
N ILE A 8 -30.03 67.57 3.63
CA ILE A 8 -30.15 66.20 3.09
C ILE A 8 -28.77 65.64 2.62
N GLY A 9 -27.86 66.54 2.15
CA GLY A 9 -26.51 66.16 1.73
C GLY A 9 -25.60 65.60 2.82
N THR A 10 -25.70 66.11 4.04
CA THR A 10 -24.87 65.61 5.17
C THR A 10 -25.33 64.25 5.67
N ARG A 11 -26.62 63.90 5.57
CA ARG A 11 -27.10 62.56 5.90
C ARG A 11 -26.72 61.52 4.89
N LEU A 12 -26.72 61.84 3.59
CA LEU A 12 -26.29 60.96 2.49
C LEU A 12 -24.78 60.66 2.59
N TYR A 13 -23.96 61.67 2.89
CA TYR A 13 -22.51 61.49 3.03
C TYR A 13 -22.15 60.58 4.22
N ALA A 14 -22.84 60.73 5.34
CA ALA A 14 -22.65 59.86 6.52
C ALA A 14 -23.08 58.42 6.25
N GLN A 15 -24.14 58.20 5.49
CA GLN A 15 -24.59 56.84 5.09
C GLN A 15 -23.60 56.18 4.10
N LEU A 16 -23.06 56.91 3.13
CA LEU A 16 -22.09 56.36 2.17
C LEU A 16 -20.74 56.04 2.84
N VAL A 17 -20.29 56.85 3.81
CA VAL A 17 -19.05 56.56 4.59
C VAL A 17 -19.26 55.34 5.49
N SER A 18 -20.44 55.16 6.11
CA SER A 18 -20.73 53.98 6.91
C SER A 18 -20.80 52.70 6.11
N LEU A 19 -21.39 52.73 4.89
CA LEU A 19 -21.42 51.58 3.96
C LEU A 19 -20.02 51.16 3.46
N ALA A 20 -19.14 52.16 3.16
CA ALA A 20 -17.76 51.87 2.75
C ALA A 20 -16.90 51.25 3.87
N LEU A 21 -17.14 51.66 5.14
CA LEU A 21 -16.49 51.07 6.30
C LEU A 21 -16.98 49.66 6.58
N TRP A 22 -18.28 49.38 6.44
CA TRP A 22 -18.84 48.05 6.59
C TRP A 22 -18.33 47.09 5.49
N GLN A 23 -18.22 47.54 4.25
CA GLN A 23 -17.64 46.72 3.18
C GLN A 23 -16.17 46.37 3.44
N LYS A 24 -15.35 47.33 3.91
CA LYS A 24 -13.94 47.04 4.27
C LYS A 24 -13.82 46.07 5.44
N THR A 25 -14.69 46.15 6.43
CA THR A 25 -14.73 45.24 7.59
C THR A 25 -15.12 43.80 7.14
N ILE A 26 -16.06 43.65 6.20
CA ILE A 26 -16.45 42.34 5.65
C ILE A 26 -15.29 41.69 4.86
N TRP A 27 -14.56 42.49 4.08
CA TRP A 27 -13.41 41.98 3.34
C TRP A 27 -12.22 41.58 4.23
N VAL A 28 -11.98 42.29 5.34
CA VAL A 28 -10.97 41.94 6.32
C VAL A 28 -11.37 40.69 7.11
N LEU A 29 -12.65 40.53 7.48
CA LEU A 29 -13.16 39.29 8.10
C LEU A 29 -13.14 38.10 7.13
N ALA A 30 -13.48 38.31 5.86
CA ALA A 30 -13.37 37.28 4.82
C ALA A 30 -11.92 36.85 4.56
N ALA A 31 -10.97 37.82 4.56
CA ALA A 31 -9.56 37.52 4.42
C ALA A 31 -8.98 36.79 5.65
N LEU A 32 -9.44 37.10 6.87
CA LEU A 32 -9.11 36.38 8.09
C LEU A 32 -9.71 34.96 8.12
N PHE A 33 -10.90 34.77 7.53
CA PHE A 33 -11.50 33.44 7.38
C PHE A 33 -10.79 32.59 6.31
N LEU A 34 -10.27 33.20 5.26
CA LEU A 34 -9.47 32.51 4.22
C LEU A 34 -8.06 32.16 4.70
N LEU A 35 -7.54 32.85 5.72
CA LEU A 35 -6.26 32.50 6.37
C LEU A 35 -6.36 31.35 7.37
N GLN A 36 -7.57 30.94 7.78
CA GLN A 36 -7.78 29.77 8.65
C GLN A 36 -8.01 28.46 7.87
N ALA A 37 -8.15 28.52 6.58
CA ALA A 37 -8.35 27.34 5.77
C ALA A 37 -7.02 26.90 5.15
N HIS A 38 -6.18 26.28 5.87
CA HIS A 38 -5.21 25.24 5.49
C HIS A 38 -4.20 25.05 6.62
N THR A 39 -4.67 24.73 7.82
CA THR A 39 -3.88 23.78 8.57
C THR A 39 -4.01 22.48 7.78
N ALA A 40 -3.08 22.24 6.88
CA ALA A 40 -2.83 20.89 6.42
C ALA A 40 -2.77 20.07 7.70
N GLN A 41 -3.78 19.22 7.91
CA GLN A 41 -3.76 18.29 9.02
C GLN A 41 -2.52 17.46 8.76
N ALA A 42 -1.45 17.74 9.50
CA ALA A 42 -0.24 16.95 9.41
C ALA A 42 -0.69 15.51 9.61
N ALA A 43 -0.33 14.63 8.69
CA ALA A 43 -0.69 13.23 8.79
C ALA A 43 -0.24 12.75 10.16
N SER A 44 -1.20 12.34 10.99
CA SER A 44 -0.92 11.80 12.33
C SER A 44 -0.41 10.37 12.24
N ASP A 45 -0.60 9.75 11.09
CA ASP A 45 -0.29 8.34 10.85
C ASP A 45 1.22 8.16 10.69
N ARG A 46 1.78 7.32 11.55
CA ARG A 46 3.23 7.11 11.61
C ARG A 46 3.76 6.38 10.38
N GLY A 47 3.01 5.39 9.88
CA GLY A 47 3.47 4.47 8.87
C GLY A 47 4.64 3.61 9.34
N LEU A 48 4.97 2.57 8.61
CA LEU A 48 6.13 1.72 8.90
C LEU A 48 7.33 2.24 8.08
N LEU A 49 8.07 3.20 8.64
CA LEU A 49 9.31 3.74 8.05
C LEU A 49 10.50 3.46 8.96
N LEU A 50 11.53 2.81 8.40
CA LEU A 50 12.78 2.53 9.08
C LEU A 50 13.93 3.15 8.29
N GLU A 51 15.03 3.44 9.00
CA GLU A 51 16.30 3.90 8.44
C GLU A 51 17.37 2.88 8.79
N ALA A 52 18.04 2.34 7.77
CA ALA A 52 19.19 1.46 7.91
C ALA A 52 20.46 2.19 7.43
N GLN A 53 21.51 2.19 8.24
CA GLN A 53 22.77 2.89 7.96
C GLN A 53 23.97 1.96 8.08
N LYS A 54 24.88 2.03 7.11
CA LYS A 54 26.17 1.33 7.10
C LYS A 54 27.19 2.11 6.25
N ASP A 55 28.39 2.28 6.73
CA ASP A 55 29.52 2.86 6.00
C ASP A 55 29.25 4.22 5.32
N GLY A 56 28.37 5.04 5.91
CA GLY A 56 27.95 6.34 5.37
C GLY A 56 26.81 6.28 4.36
N GLN A 57 26.32 5.09 4.03
CA GLN A 57 25.16 4.87 3.18
C GLN A 57 23.87 4.84 4.02
N THR A 58 22.77 5.28 3.43
CA THR A 58 21.45 5.29 4.07
C THR A 58 20.43 4.56 3.20
N VAL A 59 19.71 3.63 3.79
CA VAL A 59 18.58 2.94 3.16
C VAL A 59 17.33 3.22 3.98
N TYR A 60 16.40 3.95 3.42
CA TYR A 60 15.05 4.10 3.98
C TYR A 60 14.21 2.91 3.54
N LEU A 61 13.57 2.25 4.49
CA LEU A 61 12.72 1.09 4.26
C LEU A 61 11.28 1.45 4.64
N LEU A 62 10.41 1.53 3.66
CA LEU A 62 8.98 1.79 3.86
C LEU A 62 8.21 0.50 3.66
N GLY A 63 7.53 0.05 4.72
CA GLY A 63 6.57 -1.05 4.61
C GLY A 63 5.31 -0.57 3.91
N SER A 64 5.00 -1.15 2.74
CA SER A 64 3.81 -0.82 1.97
C SER A 64 2.62 -1.70 2.33
N ILE A 65 1.44 -1.19 1.97
CA ILE A 65 0.21 -1.96 1.81
C ILE A 65 -0.24 -1.73 0.37
N HIS A 66 -0.45 -2.83 -0.37
CA HIS A 66 -0.80 -2.78 -1.81
C HIS A 66 -2.18 -2.22 -2.09
N LEU A 67 -3.06 -2.22 -1.09
CA LEU A 67 -4.40 -1.63 -1.14
C LEU A 67 -4.57 -0.66 0.01
N ALA A 68 -4.99 0.57 -0.29
CA ALA A 68 -5.24 1.59 0.72
C ALA A 68 -6.53 2.35 0.40
N ASP A 69 -6.90 3.27 1.26
CA ASP A 69 -7.98 4.22 1.01
C ASP A 69 -7.49 5.67 1.21
N LYS A 70 -8.39 6.62 1.05
CA LYS A 70 -8.05 8.05 1.18
C LYS A 70 -7.56 8.44 2.57
N SER A 71 -7.84 7.64 3.61
CA SER A 71 -7.44 7.92 4.99
C SER A 71 -5.96 7.69 5.25
N PHE A 72 -5.24 7.05 4.31
CA PHE A 72 -3.79 6.89 4.36
C PHE A 72 -3.05 8.16 3.94
N TYR A 73 -3.76 9.11 3.30
CA TYR A 73 -3.15 10.30 2.70
C TYR A 73 -3.65 11.61 3.34
N PRO A 74 -2.79 12.64 3.44
CA PRO A 74 -1.40 12.66 2.99
C PRO A 74 -0.51 11.75 3.83
N LEU A 75 0.53 11.17 3.23
CA LEU A 75 1.58 10.49 3.99
C LEU A 75 2.33 11.49 4.87
N ARG A 76 2.92 11.00 5.96
CA ARG A 76 3.72 11.79 6.88
C ARG A 76 4.90 12.45 6.15
N GLU A 77 5.25 13.67 6.54
CA GLU A 77 6.30 14.47 5.88
C GLU A 77 7.67 13.78 5.90
N GLU A 78 7.96 13.00 6.95
CA GLU A 78 9.19 12.22 7.07
C GLU A 78 9.32 11.19 5.94
N ILE A 79 8.22 10.51 5.58
CA ILE A 79 8.20 9.53 4.47
C ILE A 79 8.48 10.22 3.14
N GLU A 80 7.79 11.36 2.90
CA GLU A 80 7.98 12.14 1.68
C GLU A 80 9.40 12.74 1.59
N ARG A 81 9.99 13.17 2.72
CA ARG A 81 11.37 13.66 2.77
C ARG A 81 12.39 12.57 2.49
N ALA A 82 12.21 11.37 3.10
CA ALA A 82 13.05 10.21 2.86
C ALA A 82 13.08 9.86 1.37
N TYR A 83 11.91 9.79 0.72
CA TYR A 83 11.82 9.56 -0.72
C TYR A 83 12.55 10.65 -1.54
N LYS A 84 12.28 11.93 -1.26
CA LYS A 84 12.86 13.05 -2.02
C LYS A 84 14.38 13.21 -1.86
N SER A 85 14.93 12.72 -0.75
CA SER A 85 16.38 12.76 -0.49
C SER A 85 17.14 11.56 -1.04
N SER A 86 16.44 10.59 -1.61
CA SER A 86 17.05 9.34 -2.11
C SER A 86 17.43 9.42 -3.57
N ASP A 87 18.53 8.75 -3.94
CA ASP A 87 19.06 8.69 -5.29
C ASP A 87 18.19 7.85 -6.22
N ALA A 88 17.57 6.81 -5.68
CA ALA A 88 16.71 5.89 -6.42
C ALA A 88 15.54 5.37 -5.55
N LEU A 89 14.45 5.00 -6.22
CA LEU A 89 13.36 4.21 -5.68
C LEU A 89 13.66 2.72 -5.92
N VAL A 90 13.63 1.91 -4.88
CA VAL A 90 13.73 0.46 -4.96
C VAL A 90 12.38 -0.14 -4.61
N VAL A 91 11.86 -1.03 -5.43
CA VAL A 91 10.55 -1.68 -5.24
C VAL A 91 10.66 -3.19 -5.39
N GLU A 92 9.66 -3.94 -4.93
CA GLU A 92 9.59 -5.37 -5.26
C GLU A 92 9.55 -5.55 -6.78
N ALA A 93 8.59 -4.92 -7.45
CA ALA A 93 8.45 -4.95 -8.90
C ALA A 93 7.75 -3.68 -9.43
N ASP A 94 8.10 -3.21 -10.62
CA ASP A 94 7.45 -2.07 -11.26
C ASP A 94 6.16 -2.48 -11.97
N ILE A 95 5.06 -2.50 -11.21
CA ILE A 95 3.72 -2.84 -11.73
C ILE A 95 3.23 -1.85 -12.79
N LEU A 96 3.66 -0.57 -12.77
CA LEU A 96 3.26 0.42 -13.77
C LEU A 96 3.97 0.20 -15.09
N ALA A 97 5.25 -0.19 -15.06
CA ALA A 97 5.97 -0.61 -16.26
C ALA A 97 5.32 -1.87 -16.88
N MET A 98 4.92 -2.85 -16.04
CA MET A 98 4.19 -4.04 -16.50
C MET A 98 2.85 -3.64 -17.13
N GLU A 99 2.07 -2.76 -16.51
CA GLU A 99 0.78 -2.29 -17.05
C GLU A 99 0.91 -1.58 -18.41
N SER A 100 2.07 -1.03 -18.74
CA SER A 100 2.36 -0.37 -20.02
C SER A 100 3.00 -1.29 -21.07
N ASN A 101 3.37 -2.52 -20.70
CA ASN A 101 4.07 -3.49 -21.56
C ASN A 101 3.15 -4.65 -21.97
N ALA A 102 2.56 -4.58 -23.17
CA ALA A 102 1.63 -5.60 -23.68
C ALA A 102 2.22 -7.02 -23.74
N ALA A 103 3.52 -7.15 -24.05
CA ALA A 103 4.18 -8.46 -24.11
C ALA A 103 4.28 -9.07 -22.70
N LEU A 104 4.67 -8.28 -21.71
CA LEU A 104 4.76 -8.74 -20.32
C LEU A 104 3.36 -9.04 -19.75
N GLN A 105 2.36 -8.22 -20.05
CA GLN A 105 0.96 -8.52 -19.67
C GLN A 105 0.49 -9.86 -20.22
N MET A 106 0.85 -10.18 -21.48
CA MET A 106 0.50 -11.47 -22.09
C MET A 106 1.19 -12.62 -21.36
N GLN A 107 2.47 -12.50 -21.01
CA GLN A 107 3.20 -13.52 -20.26
C GLN A 107 2.59 -13.72 -18.86
N VAL A 108 2.31 -12.64 -18.14
CA VAL A 108 1.64 -12.67 -16.83
C VAL A 108 0.29 -13.36 -16.95
N MET A 109 -0.51 -13.03 -17.95
CA MET A 109 -1.80 -13.68 -18.19
C MET A 109 -1.66 -15.17 -18.48
N GLN A 110 -0.67 -15.58 -19.30
CA GLN A 110 -0.41 -17.00 -19.61
C GLN A 110 -0.03 -17.78 -18.35
N GLU A 111 0.80 -17.22 -17.49
CA GLU A 111 1.17 -17.84 -16.21
C GLU A 111 0.02 -17.84 -15.18
N SER A 112 -0.95 -16.95 -15.33
CA SER A 112 -2.07 -16.80 -14.38
C SER A 112 -3.20 -17.80 -14.62
N VAL A 113 -3.27 -18.41 -15.82
CA VAL A 113 -4.40 -19.27 -16.21
C VAL A 113 -3.93 -20.63 -16.71
N TYR A 114 -4.80 -21.62 -16.59
CA TYR A 114 -4.61 -22.92 -17.22
C TYR A 114 -4.74 -22.82 -18.75
N PRO A 115 -4.06 -23.70 -19.50
CA PRO A 115 -4.20 -23.77 -20.95
C PRO A 115 -5.64 -24.12 -21.37
N PRO A 116 -6.01 -23.90 -22.65
CA PRO A 116 -7.32 -24.29 -23.14
C PRO A 116 -7.59 -25.79 -22.94
N GLY A 117 -8.75 -26.10 -22.37
CA GLY A 117 -9.16 -27.49 -22.09
C GLY A 117 -8.90 -27.93 -20.63
N GLU A 118 -8.17 -27.16 -19.85
CA GLU A 118 -7.91 -27.39 -18.43
C GLU A 118 -8.55 -26.29 -17.59
N GLN A 119 -9.07 -26.64 -16.42
CA GLN A 119 -9.81 -25.74 -15.54
C GLN A 119 -9.37 -25.90 -14.08
N LEU A 120 -9.65 -24.87 -13.27
CA LEU A 120 -9.39 -24.89 -11.83
C LEU A 120 -10.02 -26.12 -11.14
N LYS A 121 -11.27 -26.45 -11.49
CA LYS A 121 -11.99 -27.62 -10.94
C LYS A 121 -11.31 -28.96 -11.21
N ASP A 122 -10.45 -29.05 -12.23
CA ASP A 122 -9.72 -30.26 -12.56
C ASP A 122 -8.44 -30.41 -11.71
N ASN A 123 -8.07 -29.37 -10.96
CA ASN A 123 -6.83 -29.24 -10.20
C ASN A 123 -7.03 -29.00 -8.71
N VAL A 124 -8.27 -29.02 -8.23
CA VAL A 124 -8.63 -28.95 -6.82
C VAL A 124 -9.74 -29.95 -6.52
N SER A 125 -9.93 -30.31 -5.24
CA SER A 125 -10.99 -31.23 -4.86
C SER A 125 -12.38 -30.64 -5.14
N PRO A 126 -13.40 -31.50 -5.34
CA PRO A 126 -14.78 -31.06 -5.47
C PRO A 126 -15.27 -30.23 -4.27
N GLU A 127 -14.74 -30.51 -3.08
CA GLU A 127 -15.07 -29.80 -1.84
C GLU A 127 -14.59 -28.34 -1.91
N VAL A 128 -13.31 -28.12 -2.19
CA VAL A 128 -12.73 -26.74 -2.30
C VAL A 128 -13.37 -25.98 -3.45
N TYR A 129 -13.60 -26.66 -4.58
CA TYR A 129 -14.30 -26.02 -5.70
C TYR A 129 -15.75 -25.64 -5.35
N GLY A 130 -16.44 -26.49 -4.57
CA GLY A 130 -17.78 -26.20 -4.05
C GLY A 130 -17.83 -24.99 -3.16
N GLN A 131 -16.87 -24.84 -2.23
CA GLN A 131 -16.72 -23.65 -1.39
C GLN A 131 -16.48 -22.38 -2.22
N LEU A 132 -15.64 -22.47 -3.25
CA LEU A 132 -15.42 -21.37 -4.19
C LEU A 132 -16.72 -20.96 -4.90
N LEU A 133 -17.48 -21.94 -5.42
CA LEU A 133 -18.75 -21.67 -6.10
C LEU A 133 -19.77 -21.02 -5.16
N GLU A 134 -19.86 -21.48 -3.91
CA GLU A 134 -20.74 -20.86 -2.91
C GLU A 134 -20.36 -19.40 -2.67
N TRP A 135 -19.07 -19.11 -2.48
CA TRP A 135 -18.56 -17.75 -2.30
C TRP A 135 -18.86 -16.86 -3.50
N LEU A 136 -18.64 -17.37 -4.74
CA LEU A 136 -18.93 -16.65 -5.98
C LEU A 136 -20.42 -16.32 -6.12
N ASN A 137 -21.30 -17.31 -5.83
CA ASN A 137 -22.75 -17.14 -5.91
C ASN A 137 -23.26 -16.09 -4.93
N GLN A 138 -22.77 -16.08 -3.69
CA GLN A 138 -23.11 -15.06 -2.68
C GLN A 138 -22.80 -13.64 -3.16
N ARG A 139 -21.79 -13.46 -4.01
CA ARG A 139 -21.33 -12.17 -4.56
C ARG A 139 -21.79 -11.89 -5.98
N GLN A 140 -22.60 -12.78 -6.54
CA GLN A 140 -23.09 -12.69 -7.93
C GLN A 140 -21.96 -12.61 -8.96
N ILE A 141 -20.82 -13.26 -8.69
CA ILE A 141 -19.67 -13.34 -9.59
C ILE A 141 -19.84 -14.59 -10.48
N PRO A 142 -19.77 -14.46 -11.81
CA PRO A 142 -19.86 -15.61 -12.70
C PRO A 142 -18.70 -16.61 -12.47
N GLU A 143 -18.99 -17.89 -12.37
CA GLU A 143 -17.99 -18.98 -12.30
C GLU A 143 -16.91 -18.86 -13.40
N ALA A 144 -17.32 -18.49 -14.60
CA ALA A 144 -16.42 -18.32 -15.75
C ALA A 144 -15.25 -17.35 -15.47
N SER A 145 -15.39 -16.42 -14.52
CA SER A 145 -14.31 -15.49 -14.13
C SER A 145 -13.17 -16.18 -13.40
N PHE A 146 -13.42 -17.33 -12.77
CA PHE A 146 -12.44 -18.09 -11.99
C PHE A 146 -12.07 -19.44 -12.65
N SER A 147 -12.90 -19.94 -13.55
CA SER A 147 -12.83 -21.31 -14.05
C SER A 147 -11.47 -21.71 -14.62
N ARG A 148 -10.69 -20.74 -15.13
CA ARG A 148 -9.36 -21.00 -15.71
C ARG A 148 -8.20 -20.45 -14.87
N LEU A 149 -8.45 -19.78 -13.75
CA LEU A 149 -7.38 -19.29 -12.89
C LEU A 149 -6.62 -20.46 -12.25
N ARG A 150 -5.31 -20.32 -12.12
CA ARG A 150 -4.53 -21.21 -11.27
C ARG A 150 -4.87 -20.95 -9.79
N PRO A 151 -4.76 -21.94 -8.89
CA PRO A 151 -5.18 -21.77 -7.48
C PRO A 151 -4.56 -20.55 -6.80
N ALA A 152 -3.27 -20.30 -6.96
CA ALA A 152 -2.58 -19.15 -6.37
C ALA A 152 -3.15 -17.81 -6.87
N ILE A 153 -3.52 -17.74 -8.15
CA ILE A 153 -4.14 -16.53 -8.71
C ILE A 153 -5.58 -16.37 -8.25
N ALA A 154 -6.31 -17.47 -8.07
CA ALA A 154 -7.64 -17.45 -7.47
C ALA A 154 -7.59 -16.91 -6.03
N MET A 155 -6.63 -17.37 -5.20
CA MET A 155 -6.40 -16.86 -3.84
C MET A 155 -6.22 -15.33 -3.81
N ILE A 156 -5.29 -14.82 -4.63
CA ILE A 156 -5.02 -13.38 -4.71
C ILE A 156 -6.27 -12.62 -5.16
N THR A 157 -6.98 -13.15 -6.17
CA THR A 157 -8.17 -12.52 -6.71
C THR A 157 -9.30 -12.45 -5.69
N LEU A 158 -9.51 -13.52 -4.92
CA LEU A 158 -10.48 -13.58 -3.81
C LEU A 158 -10.16 -12.51 -2.75
N SER A 159 -8.93 -12.49 -2.27
CA SER A 159 -8.48 -11.53 -1.26
C SER A 159 -8.62 -10.08 -1.75
N LEU A 160 -8.28 -9.82 -3.01
CA LEU A 160 -8.40 -8.51 -3.62
C LEU A 160 -9.87 -8.04 -3.69
N ILE A 161 -10.79 -8.92 -4.10
CA ILE A 161 -12.22 -8.62 -4.15
C ILE A 161 -12.76 -8.29 -2.75
N GLU A 162 -12.40 -9.06 -1.74
CA GLU A 162 -12.85 -8.83 -0.36
C GLU A 162 -12.30 -7.52 0.22
N MET A 163 -11.04 -7.22 -0.01
CA MET A 163 -10.45 -5.95 0.43
C MET A 163 -11.11 -4.76 -0.28
N GLN A 164 -11.39 -4.87 -1.59
CA GLN A 164 -12.10 -3.82 -2.33
C GLN A 164 -13.54 -3.64 -1.85
N ALA A 165 -14.24 -4.72 -1.51
CA ALA A 165 -15.59 -4.63 -0.93
C ALA A 165 -15.61 -3.86 0.40
N ARG A 166 -14.46 -3.78 1.10
CA ARG A 166 -14.26 -3.00 2.33
C ARG A 166 -13.67 -1.62 2.11
N GLY A 167 -13.64 -1.15 0.86
CA GLY A 167 -13.26 0.20 0.49
C GLY A 167 -11.77 0.43 0.27
N LEU A 168 -10.96 -0.61 0.29
CA LEU A 168 -9.55 -0.51 -0.10
C LEU A 168 -9.42 -0.55 -1.63
N ASP A 169 -8.56 0.30 -2.19
CA ASP A 169 -8.33 0.42 -3.62
C ASP A 169 -6.85 0.15 -3.95
N PRO A 170 -6.53 -0.80 -4.85
CA PRO A 170 -5.15 -1.01 -5.29
C PRO A 170 -4.54 0.23 -5.97
N LYS A 171 -5.38 1.14 -6.51
CA LYS A 171 -4.90 2.41 -7.06
C LYS A 171 -4.39 3.37 -5.98
N ALA A 172 -4.80 3.18 -4.75
CA ALA A 172 -4.36 3.94 -3.59
C ALA A 172 -3.23 3.25 -2.80
N GLY A 173 -2.71 2.12 -3.27
CA GLY A 173 -1.59 1.41 -2.64
C GLY A 173 -0.36 2.30 -2.47
N ILE A 174 0.37 2.09 -1.38
CA ILE A 174 1.54 2.90 -1.01
C ILE A 174 2.68 2.71 -2.02
N ASP A 175 2.92 1.48 -2.44
CA ASP A 175 3.88 1.14 -3.51
C ASP A 175 3.53 1.85 -4.82
N ARG A 176 2.27 1.80 -5.24
CA ARG A 176 1.79 2.46 -6.45
C ARG A 176 1.91 3.99 -6.37
N HIS A 177 1.74 4.57 -5.18
CA HIS A 177 1.93 6.01 -4.95
C HIS A 177 3.37 6.43 -5.31
N PHE A 178 4.38 5.74 -4.75
CA PHE A 178 5.79 6.07 -5.03
C PHE A 178 6.23 5.71 -6.44
N LEU A 179 5.78 4.58 -7.00
CA LEU A 179 5.98 4.26 -8.41
C LEU A 179 5.43 5.36 -9.32
N SER A 180 4.21 5.84 -9.04
CA SER A 180 3.61 6.92 -9.83
C SER A 180 4.37 8.24 -9.70
N GLN A 181 4.95 8.55 -8.53
CA GLN A 181 5.83 9.71 -8.37
C GLN A 181 7.13 9.54 -9.16
N ALA A 182 7.77 8.37 -9.06
CA ALA A 182 9.04 8.08 -9.73
C ALA A 182 8.90 8.16 -11.25
N HIS A 183 7.87 7.55 -11.82
CA HIS A 183 7.60 7.63 -13.26
C HIS A 183 7.34 9.08 -13.73
N ARG A 184 6.60 9.89 -12.98
CA ARG A 184 6.35 11.30 -13.32
C ARG A 184 7.62 12.16 -13.24
N ASN A 185 8.51 11.86 -12.30
CA ASN A 185 9.69 12.67 -12.01
C ASN A 185 10.94 12.14 -12.72
N ASN A 186 10.85 11.02 -13.46
CA ASN A 186 11.98 10.27 -14.03
C ASN A 186 13.03 9.89 -12.96
N THR A 187 12.58 9.57 -11.73
CA THR A 187 13.44 9.02 -10.70
C THR A 187 13.83 7.59 -11.12
N GLN A 188 15.08 7.21 -10.89
CA GLN A 188 15.53 5.85 -11.16
C GLN A 188 14.72 4.85 -10.33
N ILE A 189 14.19 3.82 -11.00
CA ILE A 189 13.47 2.70 -10.36
C ILE A 189 14.34 1.45 -10.48
N LEU A 190 14.53 0.76 -9.37
CA LEU A 190 15.28 -0.49 -9.25
C LEU A 190 14.35 -1.57 -8.71
N GLU A 191 14.37 -2.75 -9.30
CA GLU A 191 13.47 -3.85 -8.92
C GLU A 191 14.24 -4.94 -8.16
N LEU A 192 13.68 -5.37 -7.03
CA LEU A 192 14.19 -6.50 -6.25
C LEU A 192 13.75 -7.85 -6.84
N GLU A 193 12.60 -7.87 -7.47
CA GLU A 193 11.99 -9.03 -8.12
C GLU A 193 11.39 -8.62 -9.47
N SER A 194 10.58 -9.46 -10.08
CA SER A 194 9.74 -9.11 -11.22
C SER A 194 8.32 -9.63 -11.01
N VAL A 195 7.32 -8.95 -11.58
CA VAL A 195 5.92 -9.40 -11.52
C VAL A 195 5.78 -10.84 -12.04
N LEU A 196 6.42 -11.16 -13.16
CA LEU A 196 6.39 -12.51 -13.71
C LEU A 196 7.02 -13.55 -12.78
N GLY A 197 8.18 -13.20 -12.16
CA GLY A 197 8.84 -14.05 -11.18
C GLY A 197 7.99 -14.33 -9.94
N GLN A 198 7.28 -13.32 -9.44
CA GLN A 198 6.35 -13.49 -8.32
C GLN A 198 5.20 -14.45 -8.66
N ILE A 199 4.62 -14.36 -9.86
CA ILE A 199 3.56 -15.27 -10.30
C ILE A 199 4.09 -16.70 -10.49
N GLN A 200 5.25 -16.86 -11.09
CA GLN A 200 5.89 -18.17 -11.25
C GLN A 200 6.23 -18.81 -9.91
N MET A 201 6.72 -18.02 -8.96
CA MET A 201 6.97 -18.45 -7.58
C MET A 201 5.69 -18.95 -6.91
N LEU A 202 4.58 -18.21 -7.01
CA LEU A 202 3.30 -18.61 -6.46
C LEU A 202 2.75 -19.89 -7.13
N ASN A 203 2.96 -20.06 -8.43
CA ASN A 203 2.57 -21.27 -9.16
C ASN A 203 3.44 -22.49 -8.79
N SER A 204 4.58 -22.29 -8.12
CA SER A 204 5.46 -23.37 -7.66
C SER A 204 5.11 -23.92 -6.28
N LEU A 205 4.01 -23.47 -5.67
CA LEU A 205 3.51 -23.99 -4.39
C LEU A 205 3.22 -25.49 -4.47
N ASP A 206 3.73 -26.27 -3.53
CA ASP A 206 3.59 -27.72 -3.51
C ASP A 206 2.13 -28.18 -3.27
N ASN A 207 1.34 -27.39 -2.51
CA ASN A 207 -0.05 -27.72 -2.20
C ASN A 207 -0.96 -26.49 -2.37
N PRO A 208 -1.17 -26.05 -3.63
CA PRO A 208 -1.93 -24.83 -3.90
C PRO A 208 -3.42 -24.94 -3.52
N GLU A 209 -3.98 -26.16 -3.45
CA GLU A 209 -5.37 -26.42 -3.03
C GLU A 209 -5.55 -26.06 -1.55
N LEU A 210 -4.64 -26.50 -0.66
CA LEU A 210 -4.67 -26.20 0.75
C LEU A 210 -4.74 -24.69 1.01
N TYR A 211 -3.92 -23.93 0.29
CA TYR A 211 -3.86 -22.47 0.45
C TYR A 211 -5.09 -21.75 -0.14
N LEU A 212 -5.68 -22.30 -1.21
CA LEU A 212 -6.96 -21.79 -1.73
C LEU A 212 -8.09 -22.04 -0.73
N GLN A 213 -8.15 -23.23 -0.12
CA GLN A 213 -9.10 -23.57 0.93
C GLN A 213 -8.96 -22.62 2.13
N GLN A 214 -7.73 -22.47 2.63
CA GLN A 214 -7.44 -21.53 3.72
C GLN A 214 -7.92 -20.12 3.40
N THR A 215 -7.61 -19.64 2.19
CA THR A 215 -8.05 -18.30 1.78
C THR A 215 -9.56 -18.18 1.88
N LEU A 216 -10.30 -19.15 1.33
CA LEU A 216 -11.77 -19.17 1.38
C LEU A 216 -12.32 -19.14 2.83
N GLU A 217 -11.69 -19.87 3.74
CA GLU A 217 -12.05 -19.89 5.17
C GLU A 217 -11.78 -18.52 5.83
N GLN A 218 -10.62 -17.90 5.56
CA GLN A 218 -10.24 -16.63 6.14
C GLN A 218 -11.01 -15.42 5.59
N LEU A 219 -11.66 -15.53 4.40
CA LEU A 219 -12.44 -14.42 3.85
C LEU A 219 -13.59 -13.97 4.75
N SER A 220 -14.10 -14.84 5.63
CA SER A 220 -15.12 -14.50 6.63
C SER A 220 -14.61 -13.50 7.68
N ASP A 221 -13.31 -13.48 7.96
CA ASP A 221 -12.69 -12.69 9.02
C ASP A 221 -12.15 -11.34 8.55
N MET A 222 -12.28 -11.05 7.26
CA MET A 222 -11.80 -9.80 6.65
C MET A 222 -12.39 -8.53 7.28
N ASP A 223 -13.61 -8.59 7.84
CA ASP A 223 -14.22 -7.45 8.56
C ASP A 223 -13.45 -7.08 9.83
N SER A 224 -12.82 -8.07 10.46
CA SER A 224 -11.93 -7.89 11.61
C SER A 224 -10.49 -7.58 11.17
N PHE A 225 -9.98 -8.28 10.16
CA PHE A 225 -8.59 -8.17 9.72
C PHE A 225 -8.26 -6.79 9.14
N VAL A 226 -9.08 -6.27 8.20
CA VAL A 226 -8.80 -5.02 7.49
C VAL A 226 -8.65 -3.82 8.43
N PRO A 227 -9.53 -3.57 9.42
CA PRO A 227 -9.31 -2.49 10.37
C PRO A 227 -8.07 -2.68 11.26
N ARG A 228 -7.77 -3.92 11.66
CA ARG A 228 -6.60 -4.24 12.50
C ARG A 228 -5.29 -3.94 11.77
N ILE A 229 -5.12 -4.44 10.54
CA ILE A 229 -3.91 -4.22 9.75
C ILE A 229 -3.74 -2.75 9.35
N THR A 230 -4.83 -2.07 8.99
CA THR A 230 -4.83 -0.63 8.70
C THR A 230 -4.38 0.18 9.91
N SER A 231 -4.92 -0.11 11.10
CA SER A 231 -4.55 0.56 12.35
C SER A 231 -3.09 0.29 12.73
N ALA A 232 -2.63 -0.96 12.60
CA ALA A 232 -1.25 -1.34 12.90
C ALA A 232 -0.26 -0.61 11.98
N TRP A 233 -0.55 -0.54 10.69
CA TRP A 233 0.28 0.18 9.74
C TRP A 233 0.33 1.69 10.04
N LYS A 234 -0.84 2.30 10.28
CA LYS A 234 -0.95 3.74 10.59
C LYS A 234 -0.21 4.12 11.87
N SER A 235 -0.23 3.26 12.88
CA SER A 235 0.53 3.47 14.11
C SER A 235 2.03 3.16 13.97
N GLY A 236 2.45 2.49 12.90
CA GLY A 236 3.82 2.00 12.73
C GLY A 236 4.18 0.88 13.72
N ASP A 237 3.20 0.11 14.16
CA ASP A 237 3.36 -0.96 15.15
C ASP A 237 3.88 -2.24 14.49
N GLN A 238 5.20 -2.41 14.52
CA GLN A 238 5.90 -3.54 13.90
C GLN A 238 5.44 -4.89 14.46
N GLU A 239 5.30 -4.99 15.78
CA GLU A 239 4.90 -6.24 16.43
C GLU A 239 3.49 -6.65 16.00
N LYS A 240 2.57 -5.71 15.97
CA LYS A 240 1.20 -5.98 15.57
C LYS A 240 1.06 -6.30 14.08
N ILE A 241 1.89 -5.69 13.22
CA ILE A 241 1.95 -6.06 11.79
C ILE A 241 2.46 -7.50 11.66
N TYR A 242 3.53 -7.85 12.41
CA TYR A 242 4.07 -9.21 12.41
C TYR A 242 3.05 -10.25 12.89
N ASP A 243 2.35 -9.96 13.99
CA ASP A 243 1.29 -10.82 14.51
C ASP A 243 0.23 -11.09 13.44
N LEU A 244 -0.31 -10.03 12.85
CA LEU A 244 -1.42 -10.13 11.89
C LEU A 244 -1.04 -10.78 10.57
N VAL A 245 0.20 -10.56 10.09
CA VAL A 245 0.61 -11.00 8.76
C VAL A 245 1.24 -12.39 8.80
N ILE A 246 1.89 -12.76 9.90
CA ILE A 246 2.71 -13.98 9.96
C ILE A 246 2.35 -14.84 11.17
N ARG A 247 2.47 -14.32 12.41
CA ARG A 247 2.43 -15.13 13.63
C ARG A 247 1.08 -15.79 13.83
N GLU A 248 -0.02 -15.04 13.78
CA GLU A 248 -1.38 -15.58 13.98
C GLU A 248 -1.64 -16.76 13.03
N GLY A 249 -1.30 -16.62 11.73
CA GLY A 249 -1.49 -17.68 10.75
C GLY A 249 -0.63 -18.92 10.99
N LEU A 250 0.63 -18.75 11.44
CA LEU A 250 1.52 -19.88 11.74
C LEU A 250 1.18 -20.58 13.06
N ASP A 251 0.72 -19.84 14.07
CA ASP A 251 0.34 -20.39 15.36
C ASP A 251 -0.96 -21.21 15.25
N GLU A 252 -1.92 -20.74 14.46
CA GLU A 252 -3.20 -21.43 14.22
C GLU A 252 -3.02 -22.61 13.25
N HIS A 253 -2.13 -22.49 12.27
CA HIS A 253 -1.92 -23.41 11.16
C HIS A 253 -0.43 -23.64 10.88
N PRO A 254 0.29 -24.41 11.72
CA PRO A 254 1.72 -24.71 11.52
C PRO A 254 2.03 -25.37 10.17
N GLU A 255 1.06 -26.07 9.57
CA GLU A 255 1.16 -26.68 8.23
C GLU A 255 1.36 -25.67 7.10
N TYR A 256 1.11 -24.37 7.33
CA TYR A 256 1.37 -23.30 6.37
C TYR A 256 2.82 -22.82 6.39
N GLY A 257 3.67 -23.37 7.24
CA GLY A 257 5.11 -23.05 7.28
C GLY A 257 5.78 -22.97 5.90
N PRO A 258 5.59 -23.95 4.98
CA PRO A 258 6.15 -23.88 3.64
C PRO A 258 5.65 -22.69 2.80
N LEU A 259 4.39 -22.27 2.99
CA LEU A 259 3.85 -21.06 2.33
C LEU A 259 4.56 -19.81 2.82
N TYR A 260 4.71 -19.63 4.13
CA TYR A 260 5.40 -18.47 4.72
C TYR A 260 6.90 -18.45 4.38
N GLU A 261 7.54 -19.63 4.31
CA GLU A 261 8.91 -19.74 3.84
C GLU A 261 9.05 -19.21 2.40
N LEU A 262 8.10 -19.54 1.52
CA LEU A 262 8.10 -19.09 0.13
C LEU A 262 7.70 -17.62 0.00
N LEU A 263 6.63 -17.18 0.67
CA LEU A 263 6.08 -15.82 0.52
C LEU A 263 6.95 -14.75 1.20
N PHE A 264 7.66 -15.10 2.29
CA PHE A 264 8.40 -14.14 3.09
C PHE A 264 9.88 -14.49 3.22
N TYR A 265 10.24 -15.58 3.89
CA TYR A 265 11.61 -15.77 4.40
C TYR A 265 12.65 -15.93 3.29
N LYS A 266 12.39 -16.74 2.28
CA LYS A 266 13.28 -16.89 1.14
C LYS A 266 13.41 -15.59 0.33
N ARG A 267 12.28 -14.92 0.09
CA ARG A 267 12.28 -13.63 -0.61
C ARG A 267 13.01 -12.56 0.19
N ASN A 268 12.84 -12.52 1.52
CA ASN A 268 13.56 -11.60 2.39
C ASN A 268 15.07 -11.75 2.27
N GLN A 269 15.59 -12.98 2.19
CA GLN A 269 17.02 -13.23 1.99
C GLN A 269 17.51 -12.66 0.64
N ASP A 270 16.79 -12.94 -0.44
CA ASP A 270 17.14 -12.47 -1.77
C ASP A 270 17.02 -10.93 -1.88
N MET A 271 15.97 -10.35 -1.32
CA MET A 271 15.76 -8.89 -1.30
C MET A 271 16.78 -8.17 -0.42
N ALA A 272 17.08 -8.67 0.78
CA ALA A 272 18.09 -8.08 1.66
C ALA A 272 19.46 -8.05 0.99
N LYS A 273 19.86 -9.14 0.35
CA LYS A 273 21.11 -9.21 -0.42
C LYS A 273 21.15 -8.19 -1.54
N LYS A 274 20.07 -8.08 -2.35
CA LYS A 274 20.00 -7.08 -3.42
C LYS A 274 20.03 -5.65 -2.88
N ILE A 275 19.34 -5.36 -1.77
CA ILE A 275 19.38 -4.05 -1.12
C ILE A 275 20.81 -3.71 -0.69
N GLN A 276 21.53 -4.66 -0.10
CA GLN A 276 22.93 -4.49 0.30
C GLN A 276 23.80 -4.19 -0.94
N ASP A 277 23.67 -4.98 -2.01
CA ASP A 277 24.44 -4.78 -3.26
C ASP A 277 24.16 -3.39 -3.87
N LEU A 278 22.90 -2.94 -3.85
CA LEU A 278 22.47 -1.64 -4.37
C LEU A 278 22.95 -0.48 -3.49
N SER A 279 22.95 -0.65 -2.15
CA SER A 279 23.43 0.38 -1.23
C SER A 279 24.92 0.68 -1.43
N GLY A 280 25.71 -0.30 -1.87
CA GLY A 280 27.12 -0.10 -2.26
C GLY A 280 27.31 0.76 -3.51
N GLN A 281 26.25 1.02 -4.29
CA GLN A 281 26.29 1.78 -5.54
C GLN A 281 25.61 3.15 -5.44
N HIS A 282 24.87 3.41 -4.35
CA HIS A 282 24.07 4.61 -4.10
C HIS A 282 24.32 5.13 -2.69
N ASN A 283 24.32 6.45 -2.50
CA ASN A 283 24.47 7.01 -1.16
C ASN A 283 23.19 6.86 -0.33
N THR A 284 22.06 7.02 -0.98
CA THR A 284 20.75 6.96 -0.31
C THR A 284 19.73 6.23 -1.19
N LEU A 285 19.09 5.20 -0.64
CA LEU A 285 18.03 4.46 -1.31
C LEU A 285 16.70 4.64 -0.55
N PHE A 286 15.60 4.67 -1.29
CA PHE A 286 14.25 4.56 -0.74
C PHE A 286 13.63 3.25 -1.22
N VAL A 287 13.51 2.30 -0.31
CA VAL A 287 13.02 0.95 -0.57
C VAL A 287 11.56 0.84 -0.13
N VAL A 288 10.69 0.40 -1.02
CA VAL A 288 9.26 0.16 -0.75
C VAL A 288 8.96 -1.31 -1.00
N VAL A 289 8.69 -2.03 0.07
CA VAL A 289 8.32 -3.47 0.04
C VAL A 289 7.13 -3.70 0.95
N GLY A 290 6.39 -4.78 0.76
CA GLY A 290 5.26 -5.12 1.62
C GLY A 290 5.66 -5.12 3.10
N ALA A 291 4.81 -4.55 3.96
CA ALA A 291 5.12 -4.35 5.38
C ALA A 291 5.54 -5.64 6.10
N GLY A 292 4.98 -6.79 5.70
CA GLY A 292 5.35 -8.10 6.25
C GLY A 292 6.82 -8.51 6.03
N HIS A 293 7.49 -7.93 5.02
CA HIS A 293 8.90 -8.19 4.75
C HIS A 293 9.85 -7.46 5.71
N LEU A 294 9.37 -6.44 6.43
CA LEU A 294 10.18 -5.61 7.31
C LEU A 294 10.04 -5.93 8.80
N VAL A 295 9.18 -6.88 9.18
CA VAL A 295 8.83 -7.14 10.58
C VAL A 295 9.08 -8.59 10.99
N GLY A 296 9.41 -8.80 12.25
CA GLY A 296 9.60 -10.11 12.85
C GLY A 296 10.88 -10.82 12.45
N GLU A 297 10.90 -12.13 12.68
CA GLU A 297 12.05 -12.99 12.42
C GLU A 297 12.34 -13.15 10.92
N LYS A 298 13.59 -13.25 10.55
CA LYS A 298 14.06 -13.38 9.16
C LYS A 298 13.52 -12.26 8.24
N SER A 299 13.18 -11.11 8.83
CA SER A 299 12.78 -9.93 8.05
C SER A 299 13.99 -9.32 7.33
N ILE A 300 13.72 -8.49 6.33
CA ILE A 300 14.77 -7.70 5.65
C ILE A 300 15.55 -6.85 6.66
N THR A 301 14.86 -6.29 7.66
CA THR A 301 15.49 -5.47 8.69
C THR A 301 16.49 -6.27 9.52
N GLU A 302 16.08 -7.44 10.02
CA GLU A 302 16.97 -8.34 10.79
C GLU A 302 18.16 -8.81 9.94
N LEU A 303 17.93 -9.15 8.67
CA LEU A 303 19.01 -9.59 7.77
C LEU A 303 20.00 -8.47 7.48
N LEU A 304 19.55 -7.23 7.32
CA LEU A 304 20.43 -6.07 7.18
C LEU A 304 21.22 -5.79 8.47
N GLU A 305 20.62 -5.96 9.66
CA GLU A 305 21.35 -5.85 10.94
C GLU A 305 22.43 -6.91 11.06
N GLN A 306 22.16 -8.16 10.67
CA GLN A 306 23.14 -9.24 10.62
C GLN A 306 24.30 -8.91 9.67
N ASP A 307 24.03 -8.17 8.59
CA ASP A 307 25.04 -7.68 7.64
C ASP A 307 25.74 -6.39 8.11
N GLY A 308 25.47 -5.91 9.33
CA GLY A 308 26.16 -4.78 9.97
C GLY A 308 25.54 -3.41 9.72
N PHE A 309 24.30 -3.34 9.22
CA PHE A 309 23.55 -2.09 9.24
C PHE A 309 23.03 -1.79 10.65
N THR A 310 22.94 -0.52 10.99
CA THR A 310 22.19 -0.06 12.16
C THR A 310 20.79 0.32 11.70
N VAL A 311 19.77 -0.40 12.16
CA VAL A 311 18.39 -0.18 11.78
C VAL A 311 17.61 0.50 12.92
N LYS A 312 16.82 1.51 12.60
CA LYS A 312 15.94 2.19 13.56
C LYS A 312 14.64 2.60 12.89
N GLN A 313 13.55 2.56 13.61
CA GLN A 313 12.29 3.15 13.16
C GLN A 313 12.32 4.67 13.37
N ILE A 314 11.85 5.43 12.38
CA ILE A 314 11.85 6.88 12.38
C ILE A 314 10.44 7.45 12.14
#